data_585739216e07f5bd00f0191df2b9691b
#
_entry.id   585739216e07f5bd00f0191df2b9691b
#
_cell.length_a   1.000
_cell.length_b   1.000
_cell.length_c   1.000
_cell.angle_alpha   90.00
_cell.angle_beta   90.00
_cell.angle_gamma   90.00
#
_symmetry.space_group_name_H-M   'P 1'
#
loop_
_entity.id
_entity.type
_entity.pdbx_description
1 polymer ?
#
loop_
_entity_poly.entity_id
_entity_poly.type
_entity_poly.pdbx_seq_one_letter_code
_entity_poly.pdbx_strand_id
1 'polypeptide(L)'
;MRHYETMFILKPTLVEEEIKSKIEFYREVITKHHGVIETSLDMGMRNLAYEIKKHKRGYYYVAYFKAEPSMILELERLYRINEDVLRFIVIKYESKKEVEAWHALVDRANKKPSHTPSHAKEKHEKTEHAHSHHTEEAESVGSHSE
;
A
#
# COMPACT_ATOMS: atom_id res chain seq x y z
N MET A 1 -12.18 -0.11 26.21
CA MET A 1 -11.35 -0.56 25.07
C MET A 1 -9.92 -0.12 25.24
N ARG A 2 -9.01 -0.94 24.81
CA ARG A 2 -7.57 -0.68 24.82
C ARG A 2 -7.10 -0.13 23.47
N HIS A 3 -5.97 0.54 23.46
CA HIS A 3 -5.36 1.13 22.28
C HIS A 3 -4.29 0.20 21.70
N TYR A 4 -4.35 -0.05 20.42
CA TYR A 4 -3.46 -0.97 19.71
C TYR A 4 -2.93 -0.39 18.41
N GLU A 5 -1.78 -0.89 18.02
CA GLU A 5 -1.22 -0.77 16.68
C GLU A 5 -0.95 -2.17 16.15
N THR A 6 -1.38 -2.44 14.94
CA THR A 6 -0.99 -3.66 14.23
C THR A 6 -0.28 -3.34 12.95
N MET A 7 0.77 -4.08 12.66
CA MET A 7 1.46 -4.07 11.38
C MET A 7 1.53 -5.50 10.86
N PHE A 8 1.26 -5.67 9.59
CA PHE A 8 1.52 -6.93 8.92
C PHE A 8 2.15 -6.73 7.55
N ILE A 9 2.87 -7.75 7.12
CA ILE A 9 3.60 -7.76 5.86
C ILE A 9 3.06 -8.91 5.02
N LEU A 10 2.54 -8.58 3.84
CA LEU A 10 2.04 -9.56 2.88
C LEU A 10 3.13 -9.96 1.88
N LYS A 11 3.00 -11.17 1.33
CA LYS A 11 3.88 -11.65 0.26
C LYS A 11 3.88 -10.70 -0.94
N PRO A 12 5.05 -10.46 -1.55
CA PRO A 12 5.16 -9.56 -2.70
C PRO A 12 4.59 -10.13 -4.00
N THR A 13 4.31 -11.44 -4.01
CA THR A 13 3.77 -12.16 -5.18
C THR A 13 2.25 -12.03 -5.35
N LEU A 14 1.56 -11.45 -4.37
CA LEU A 14 0.13 -11.20 -4.46
C LEU A 14 -0.17 -10.08 -5.45
N VAL A 15 -1.23 -10.27 -6.23
CA VAL A 15 -1.75 -9.21 -7.10
C VAL A 15 -2.49 -8.15 -6.26
N GLU A 16 -2.65 -6.96 -6.81
CA GLU A 16 -3.23 -5.81 -6.11
C GLU A 16 -4.60 -6.11 -5.49
N GLU A 17 -5.46 -6.82 -6.19
CA GLU A 17 -6.80 -7.20 -5.72
C GLU A 17 -6.74 -8.16 -4.52
N GLU A 18 -5.80 -9.10 -4.53
CA GLU A 18 -5.58 -10.00 -3.40
C GLU A 18 -5.06 -9.24 -2.17
N ILE A 19 -4.17 -8.27 -2.36
CA ILE A 19 -3.67 -7.41 -1.30
C ILE A 19 -4.81 -6.61 -0.67
N LYS A 20 -5.65 -5.97 -1.46
CA LYS A 20 -6.82 -5.23 -0.99
C LYS A 20 -7.80 -6.13 -0.24
N SER A 21 -8.04 -7.32 -0.75
CA SER A 21 -8.91 -8.31 -0.11
C SER A 21 -8.38 -8.76 1.25
N LYS A 22 -7.08 -8.99 1.37
CA LYS A 22 -6.44 -9.35 2.65
C LYS A 22 -6.51 -8.22 3.67
N ILE A 23 -6.23 -7.00 3.26
CA ILE A 23 -6.32 -5.81 4.12
C ILE A 23 -7.75 -5.66 4.63
N GLU A 24 -8.74 -5.74 3.75
CA GLU A 24 -10.15 -5.62 4.12
C GLU A 24 -10.58 -6.74 5.07
N PHE A 25 -10.11 -7.95 4.84
CA PHE A 25 -10.37 -9.07 5.73
C PHE A 25 -9.94 -8.79 7.17
N TYR A 26 -8.72 -8.30 7.39
CA TYR A 26 -8.23 -7.99 8.74
C TYR A 26 -8.90 -6.77 9.34
N ARG A 27 -9.25 -5.78 8.55
CA ARG A 27 -10.06 -4.65 9.01
C ARG A 27 -11.43 -5.11 9.50
N GLU A 28 -12.07 -6.00 8.76
CA GLU A 28 -13.37 -6.58 9.14
C GLU A 28 -13.28 -7.42 10.41
N VAL A 29 -12.20 -8.16 10.62
CA VAL A 29 -11.99 -8.90 11.87
C VAL A 29 -12.03 -7.94 13.07
N ILE A 30 -11.37 -6.81 12.96
CA ILE A 30 -11.37 -5.79 14.01
C ILE A 30 -12.78 -5.23 14.24
N THR A 31 -13.47 -4.83 13.19
CA THR A 31 -14.79 -4.21 13.28
C THR A 31 -15.88 -5.18 13.71
N LYS A 32 -15.82 -6.42 13.28
CA LYS A 32 -16.79 -7.47 13.71
C LYS A 32 -16.69 -7.81 15.18
N HIS A 33 -15.52 -7.64 15.79
CA HIS A 33 -15.32 -7.82 17.24
C HIS A 33 -15.50 -6.50 18.00
N HIS A 34 -16.26 -5.57 17.45
CA HIS A 34 -16.57 -4.26 18.03
C HIS A 34 -15.36 -3.33 18.21
N GLY A 35 -14.26 -3.61 17.52
CA GLY A 35 -13.12 -2.71 17.47
C GLY A 35 -13.39 -1.49 16.61
N VAL A 36 -12.69 -0.41 16.90
CA VAL A 36 -12.76 0.84 16.15
C VAL A 36 -11.41 1.17 15.55
N ILE A 37 -11.36 1.20 14.23
CA ILE A 37 -10.14 1.60 13.51
C ILE A 37 -10.12 3.13 13.41
N GLU A 38 -9.14 3.75 14.06
CA GLU A 38 -8.97 5.21 14.04
C GLU A 38 -8.31 5.67 12.76
N THR A 39 -7.27 4.99 12.33
CA THR A 39 -6.57 5.27 11.08
C THR A 39 -5.74 4.09 10.63
N SER A 40 -5.27 4.16 9.41
CA SER A 40 -4.37 3.17 8.84
C SER A 40 -3.35 3.81 7.91
N LEU A 41 -2.22 3.13 7.73
CA LEU A 41 -1.18 3.49 6.78
C LEU A 41 -0.98 2.33 5.82
N ASP A 42 -1.31 2.55 4.57
CA ASP A 42 -0.94 1.67 3.48
C ASP A 42 0.46 2.08 3.00
N MET A 43 1.47 1.36 3.45
CA MET A 43 2.86 1.70 3.19
C MET A 43 3.37 1.17 1.86
N GLY A 44 2.62 0.27 1.23
CA GLY A 44 2.97 -0.29 -0.05
C GLY A 44 4.12 -1.32 -0.01
N MET A 45 4.63 -1.64 -1.17
CA MET A 45 5.72 -2.59 -1.33
C MET A 45 7.05 -1.98 -0.89
N ARG A 46 7.77 -2.68 -0.02
CA ARG A 46 9.05 -2.25 0.51
C ARG A 46 10.05 -3.38 0.60
N ASN A 47 11.32 -3.03 0.57
CA ASN A 47 12.39 -3.99 0.85
C ASN A 47 12.37 -4.38 2.32
N LEU A 48 12.52 -5.68 2.58
CA LEU A 48 12.69 -6.21 3.92
C LEU A 48 14.13 -5.96 4.40
N ALA A 49 14.31 -5.78 5.70
CA ALA A 49 15.63 -5.63 6.32
C ALA A 49 16.47 -6.91 6.14
N TYR A 50 15.82 -8.05 6.09
CA TYR A 50 16.39 -9.37 5.81
C TYR A 50 15.34 -10.23 5.13
N GLU A 51 15.80 -11.27 4.44
CA GLU A 51 14.94 -12.20 3.72
C GLU A 51 14.03 -12.98 4.68
N ILE A 52 12.72 -13.02 4.38
CA ILE A 52 11.72 -13.78 5.13
C ILE A 52 11.06 -14.76 4.17
N LYS A 53 11.07 -16.06 4.50
CA LYS A 53 10.46 -17.11 3.68
C LYS A 53 10.87 -17.02 2.20
N LYS A 54 12.14 -16.72 1.94
CA LYS A 54 12.74 -16.53 0.62
C LYS A 54 12.25 -15.28 -0.15
N HIS A 55 11.59 -14.36 0.53
CA HIS A 55 11.18 -13.07 -0.04
C HIS A 55 12.08 -11.95 0.48
N LYS A 56 12.50 -11.07 -0.43
CA LYS A 56 13.31 -9.88 -0.14
C LYS A 56 12.48 -8.62 0.01
N ARG A 57 11.23 -8.66 -0.42
CA ARG A 57 10.27 -7.55 -0.38
C ARG A 57 8.97 -8.02 0.24
N GLY A 58 8.17 -7.08 0.69
CA GLY A 58 6.84 -7.33 1.21
C GLY A 58 5.96 -6.10 1.16
N TYR A 59 4.67 -6.32 1.24
CA TYR A 59 3.68 -5.25 1.28
C TYR A 59 3.32 -4.93 2.72
N TYR A 60 3.57 -3.70 3.16
CA TYR A 60 3.41 -3.24 4.55
C TYR A 60 2.09 -2.51 4.75
N TYR A 61 1.39 -2.89 5.80
CA TYR A 61 0.17 -2.22 6.24
C TYR A 61 0.17 -2.04 7.75
N VAL A 62 -0.25 -0.86 8.21
CA VAL A 62 -0.34 -0.50 9.62
C VAL A 62 -1.74 0.00 9.93
N ALA A 63 -2.33 -0.42 11.03
CA ALA A 63 -3.60 0.11 11.52
C ALA A 63 -3.50 0.47 13.00
N TYR A 64 -4.10 1.60 13.36
CA TYR A 64 -4.27 2.06 14.73
C TYR A 64 -5.73 1.90 15.12
N PHE A 65 -6.00 1.13 16.16
CA PHE A 65 -7.37 0.77 16.53
C PHE A 65 -7.55 0.65 18.05
N LYS A 66 -8.80 0.69 18.47
CA LYS A 66 -9.23 0.38 19.83
C LYS A 66 -10.04 -0.91 19.82
N ALA A 67 -9.79 -1.77 20.77
CA ALA A 67 -10.50 -3.04 20.87
C ALA A 67 -10.44 -3.60 22.30
N GLU A 68 -11.28 -4.59 22.54
CA GLU A 68 -11.19 -5.40 23.75
C GLU A 68 -10.00 -6.37 23.67
N PRO A 69 -9.26 -6.59 24.78
CA PRO A 69 -8.08 -7.45 24.75
C PRO A 69 -8.34 -8.87 24.27
N SER A 70 -9.53 -9.41 24.50
CA SER A 70 -9.91 -10.77 24.09
C SER A 70 -9.87 -10.98 22.56
N MET A 71 -10.10 -9.92 21.80
CA MET A 71 -10.08 -9.96 20.34
C MET A 71 -8.68 -10.14 19.76
N ILE A 72 -7.66 -9.70 20.47
CA ILE A 72 -6.27 -9.72 19.97
C ILE A 72 -5.78 -11.15 19.73
N LEU A 73 -6.15 -12.09 20.58
CA LEU A 73 -5.78 -13.50 20.41
C LEU A 73 -6.33 -14.06 19.09
N GLU A 74 -7.56 -13.72 18.75
CA GLU A 74 -8.18 -14.14 17.50
C GLU A 74 -7.52 -13.47 16.27
N LEU A 75 -7.23 -12.19 16.37
CA LEU A 75 -6.51 -11.46 15.31
C LEU A 75 -5.14 -12.08 15.04
N GLU A 76 -4.37 -12.33 16.09
CA GLU A 76 -3.05 -12.97 15.96
C GLU A 76 -3.13 -14.38 15.40
N ARG A 77 -4.12 -15.16 15.81
CA ARG A 77 -4.36 -16.49 15.27
C ARG A 77 -4.61 -16.45 13.77
N LEU A 78 -5.43 -15.51 13.30
CA LEU A 78 -5.75 -15.34 11.90
C LEU A 78 -4.54 -14.89 11.08
N TYR A 79 -3.66 -14.10 11.66
CA TYR A 79 -2.37 -13.78 11.02
C TYR A 79 -1.50 -15.03 10.87
N ARG A 80 -1.40 -15.86 11.92
CA ARG A 80 -0.52 -17.05 11.92
C ARG A 80 -0.96 -18.12 10.93
N ILE A 81 -2.24 -18.32 10.74
CA ILE A 81 -2.76 -19.35 9.84
C ILE A 81 -2.77 -18.91 8.37
N ASN A 82 -2.55 -17.64 8.08
CA ASN A 82 -2.53 -17.14 6.73
C ASN A 82 -1.11 -17.15 6.16
N GLU A 83 -0.86 -18.04 5.21
CA GLU A 83 0.45 -18.21 4.58
C GLU A 83 0.90 -16.97 3.79
N ASP A 84 -0.02 -16.09 3.39
CA ASP A 84 0.28 -14.86 2.68
C ASP A 84 0.83 -13.76 3.59
N VAL A 85 0.71 -13.92 4.90
CA VAL A 85 1.29 -13.03 5.91
C VAL A 85 2.72 -13.49 6.24
N LEU A 86 3.71 -12.72 5.84
CA LEU A 86 5.11 -13.02 6.14
C LEU A 86 5.46 -12.74 7.59
N ARG A 87 4.97 -11.63 8.12
CA ARG A 87 5.13 -11.20 9.50
C ARG A 87 3.99 -10.34 9.96
N PHE A 88 3.79 -10.31 11.27
CA PHE A 88 2.87 -9.40 11.93
C PHE A 88 3.40 -8.99 13.30
N ILE A 89 2.91 -7.87 13.79
CA ILE A 89 3.10 -7.42 15.17
C ILE A 89 1.81 -6.75 15.65
N VAL A 90 1.49 -6.92 16.92
CA VAL A 90 0.44 -6.18 17.61
C VAL A 90 1.04 -5.56 18.85
N ILE A 91 0.96 -4.25 18.95
CA ILE A 91 1.50 -3.46 20.06
C ILE A 91 0.34 -2.90 20.87
N LYS A 92 0.39 -3.07 22.17
CA LYS A 92 -0.58 -2.52 23.11
C LYS A 92 -0.03 -1.25 23.78
N TYR A 93 -0.86 -0.23 23.86
CA TYR A 93 -0.57 1.03 24.53
C TYR A 93 -1.47 1.13 25.77
N GLU A 94 -0.90 1.03 26.96
CA GLU A 94 -1.66 0.94 28.23
C GLU A 94 -1.52 2.16 29.11
N SER A 95 -0.30 2.61 29.39
CA SER A 95 -0.07 3.74 30.27
C SER A 95 -0.59 5.04 29.66
N LYS A 96 -0.86 6.03 30.50
CA LYS A 96 -1.29 7.35 30.04
C LYS A 96 -0.29 7.94 29.02
N LYS A 97 1.00 7.79 29.29
CA LYS A 97 2.07 8.26 28.39
C LYS A 97 2.07 7.49 27.06
N GLU A 98 1.86 6.19 27.10
CA GLU A 98 1.77 5.36 25.90
C GLU A 98 0.54 5.72 25.07
N VAL A 99 -0.61 5.91 25.68
CA VAL A 99 -1.84 6.32 25.00
C VAL A 99 -1.70 7.71 24.35
N GLU A 100 -1.02 8.64 25.02
CA GLU A 100 -0.68 9.94 24.43
C GLU A 100 0.22 9.77 23.20
N ALA A 101 1.19 8.88 23.26
CA ALA A 101 2.05 8.54 22.12
C ALA A 101 1.23 7.91 20.97
N TRP A 102 0.28 7.05 21.29
CA TRP A 102 -0.64 6.46 20.30
C TRP A 102 -1.46 7.55 19.59
N HIS A 103 -2.03 8.51 20.32
CA HIS A 103 -2.76 9.62 19.72
C HIS A 103 -1.87 10.48 18.81
N ALA A 104 -0.62 10.71 19.19
CA ALA A 104 0.33 11.43 18.36
C ALA A 104 0.65 10.68 17.06
N LEU A 105 0.77 9.36 17.11
CA LEU A 105 0.98 8.50 15.93
C LEU A 105 -0.25 8.50 15.01
N VAL A 106 -1.45 8.47 15.57
CA VAL A 106 -2.70 8.56 14.81
C VAL A 106 -2.78 9.90 14.08
N ASP A 107 -2.50 10.99 14.75
CA ASP A 107 -2.52 12.34 14.15
C ASP A 107 -1.50 12.45 13.02
N ARG A 108 -0.31 11.89 13.22
CA ARG A 108 0.73 11.85 12.18
C ARG A 108 0.31 11.02 10.99
N ALA A 109 -0.31 9.87 11.21
CA ALA A 109 -0.81 9.00 10.15
C ALA A 109 -1.90 9.66 9.33
N ASN A 110 -2.80 10.41 9.97
CA ASN A 110 -3.86 11.17 9.30
C ASN A 110 -3.34 12.30 8.41
N LYS A 111 -2.16 12.83 8.71
CA LYS A 111 -1.51 13.91 7.94
C LYS A 111 -0.68 13.41 6.78
N LYS A 112 -0.24 12.14 6.81
CA LYS A 112 0.47 11.55 5.68
C LYS A 112 -0.56 11.14 4.62
N PRO A 113 -0.38 11.54 3.35
CA PRO A 113 -1.17 10.96 2.28
C PRO A 113 -0.89 9.45 2.27
N SER A 114 -1.96 8.66 2.32
CA SER A 114 -1.85 7.24 2.03
C SER A 114 -1.11 7.10 0.70
N HIS A 115 -0.17 6.18 0.64
CA HIS A 115 0.45 5.83 -0.62
C HIS A 115 -0.58 5.06 -1.45
N THR A 116 -1.56 5.80 -1.97
CA THR A 116 -2.27 5.34 -3.14
C THR A 116 -1.21 5.23 -4.21
N PRO A 117 -1.06 4.11 -4.90
CA PRO A 117 -0.36 4.12 -6.15
C PRO A 117 -1.07 5.17 -6.99
N SER A 118 -0.51 6.37 -7.00
CA SER A 118 -0.89 7.31 -8.00
C SER A 118 -0.58 6.59 -9.30
N HIS A 119 -1.63 6.23 -10.04
CA HIS A 119 -1.46 6.21 -11.47
C HIS A 119 -0.79 7.55 -11.76
N ALA A 120 0.51 7.51 -11.96
CA ALA A 120 1.17 8.56 -12.64
C ALA A 120 0.33 8.71 -13.91
N LYS A 121 -0.51 9.73 -13.93
CA LYS A 121 -0.94 10.25 -15.22
C LYS A 121 0.37 10.64 -15.83
N GLU A 122 0.91 9.75 -16.65
CA GLU A 122 1.80 10.20 -17.68
C GLU A 122 1.04 11.33 -18.35
N LYS A 123 1.40 12.53 -17.99
CA LYS A 123 1.19 13.62 -18.89
C LYS A 123 1.98 13.22 -20.11
N HIS A 124 1.31 12.63 -21.07
CA HIS A 124 1.74 12.77 -22.42
C HIS A 124 1.75 14.27 -22.68
N GLU A 125 2.86 14.86 -22.37
CA GLU A 125 3.23 16.08 -22.98
C GLU A 125 3.33 15.74 -24.45
N LYS A 126 2.25 16.01 -25.18
CA LYS A 126 2.30 16.13 -26.60
C LYS A 126 3.28 17.25 -26.87
N THR A 127 4.52 16.89 -27.04
CA THR A 127 5.39 17.69 -27.85
C THR A 127 4.85 17.59 -29.25
N GLU A 128 4.01 18.52 -29.60
CA GLU A 128 3.74 18.81 -30.99
C GLU A 128 5.05 19.27 -31.59
N HIS A 129 5.84 18.31 -32.00
CA HIS A 129 6.80 18.61 -33.04
C HIS A 129 5.97 18.85 -34.30
N ALA A 130 5.72 20.12 -34.56
CA ALA A 130 5.36 20.56 -35.86
C ALA A 130 6.51 20.19 -36.76
N HIS A 131 6.48 19.04 -37.36
CA HIS A 131 7.28 18.75 -38.52
C HIS A 131 6.65 19.52 -39.66
N SER A 132 7.26 20.65 -39.93
CA SER A 132 7.08 21.26 -41.22
C SER A 132 7.70 20.31 -42.24
N HIS A 133 6.86 19.51 -42.86
CA HIS A 133 7.23 18.81 -44.04
C HIS A 133 7.48 19.87 -45.14
N HIS A 134 8.74 20.15 -45.38
CA HIS A 134 9.14 20.66 -46.67
C HIS A 134 9.02 19.50 -47.64
N THR A 135 7.93 19.46 -48.36
CA THR A 135 7.90 18.69 -49.59
C THR A 135 8.73 19.42 -50.61
N GLU A 136 9.97 19.02 -50.76
CA GLU A 136 10.65 19.27 -51.99
C GLU A 136 9.98 18.44 -53.07
N GLU A 137 9.29 19.10 -53.96
CA GLU A 137 8.90 18.51 -55.22
C GLU A 137 10.19 18.11 -55.92
N ALA A 138 10.45 16.85 -55.98
CA ALA A 138 11.37 16.33 -56.93
C ALA A 138 10.72 16.45 -58.31
N GLU A 139 11.07 17.44 -59.06
CA GLU A 139 10.79 17.47 -60.47
C GLU A 139 11.46 16.27 -61.13
N SER A 140 10.67 15.31 -61.44
CA SER A 140 11.12 14.30 -62.36
C SER A 140 11.14 14.92 -63.76
N VAL A 141 12.31 15.27 -64.18
CA VAL A 141 12.51 15.65 -65.60
C VAL A 141 12.33 14.39 -66.41
N GLY A 142 11.27 14.39 -67.19
CA GLY A 142 11.02 13.35 -68.14
C GLY A 142 12.17 13.24 -69.11
N SER A 143 12.74 12.06 -69.19
CA SER A 143 13.73 11.75 -70.19
C SER A 143 13.08 11.74 -71.57
N HIS A 144 13.62 12.49 -72.45
CA HIS A 144 13.33 12.34 -73.87
C HIS A 144 13.93 11.05 -74.37
N SER A 145 13.09 10.23 -74.89
CA SER A 145 13.46 9.13 -75.76
C SER A 145 13.45 9.59 -77.22
N GLU A 146 14.42 9.33 -77.91
CA GLU A 146 14.35 8.96 -79.29
C GLU A 146 14.73 7.51 -79.44
#